data_1f41c653ea53cc7ae860cad42fe00fb6
#
_entry.id   1f41c653ea53cc7ae860cad42fe00fb6
#
_cell.length_a   1.000
_cell.length_b   1.000
_cell.length_c   1.000
_cell.angle_alpha   90.00
_cell.angle_beta   90.00
_cell.angle_gamma   90.00
#
_symmetry.space_group_name_H-M   'P 1'
#
loop_
_entity.id
_entity.type
_entity.pdbx_description
1 polymer ?
#
loop_
_entity_poly.entity_id
_entity_poly.type
_entity_poly.pdbx_seq_one_letter_code
_entity_poly.pdbx_strand_id
1 'polypeptide(L)'
;EVPGFSLAPTAVFQKMLDGQKDKITVLTMRQFDAEDENIVMRDNRIEKIRILNRETGEMEEYTGSVFLDATYEGDLGAAAGVPFRVGREGKDEFGEPGAGRVYKYWGGPEGDGSTFKKDNAVQSYNYRLCLTNNPANRVAFTKPARYNREDYASIVEDVWTGRNTDAAMQRVTPEMMEENRKHIKAGNPSKLPGDKWGIAKITNIVHVPNMKTDANNQHGVFVSTDLPEENWPWPTSSWEWRDKFAQRLREYTEGLFWFAQNDPELPAHF
;
A
#
# COMPACT_ATOMS: atom_id res chain seq x y z
N GLU A 1 17.05 -12.21 15.37
CA GLU A 1 17.58 -11.39 14.27
C GLU A 1 17.84 -12.29 13.07
N VAL A 2 17.19 -12.05 11.94
CA VAL A 2 17.46 -12.73 10.68
C VAL A 2 18.64 -12.01 10.02
N PRO A 3 19.83 -12.61 9.91
CA PRO A 3 20.95 -11.99 9.21
C PRO A 3 20.59 -11.84 7.74
N GLY A 4 20.55 -10.64 7.24
CA GLY A 4 20.39 -10.45 5.82
C GLY A 4 19.90 -9.07 5.40
N PHE A 5 19.60 -8.92 4.18
CA PHE A 5 19.37 -7.80 3.31
C PHE A 5 18.80 -6.48 3.92
N SER A 6 17.90 -6.55 4.88
CA SER A 6 17.31 -5.35 5.50
C SER A 6 18.24 -4.62 6.49
N LEU A 7 19.25 -5.29 7.01
CA LEU A 7 20.17 -4.68 7.97
C LEU A 7 21.28 -3.85 7.29
N ALA A 8 21.63 -4.14 6.05
CA ALA A 8 22.68 -3.42 5.37
C ALA A 8 22.34 -1.93 5.11
N PRO A 9 21.16 -1.59 4.52
CA PRO A 9 20.76 -0.20 4.39
C PRO A 9 20.61 0.51 5.73
N THR A 10 19.96 -0.12 6.71
CA THR A 10 19.78 0.43 8.05
C THR A 10 21.13 0.71 8.72
N ALA A 11 22.07 -0.23 8.64
CA ALA A 11 23.40 -0.06 9.19
C ALA A 11 24.19 1.08 8.50
N VAL A 12 24.00 1.27 7.19
CA VAL A 12 24.62 2.39 6.46
C VAL A 12 24.05 3.72 6.95
N PHE A 13 22.71 3.85 7.03
CA PHE A 13 22.08 5.06 7.54
C PHE A 13 22.48 5.34 8.99
N GLN A 14 22.51 4.31 9.84
CA GLN A 14 22.94 4.45 11.22
C GLN A 14 24.39 4.96 11.30
N LYS A 15 25.30 4.39 10.50
CA LYS A 15 26.69 4.84 10.44
C LYS A 15 26.83 6.30 9.97
N MET A 16 25.98 6.73 9.02
CA MET A 16 25.96 8.13 8.58
C MET A 16 25.53 9.07 9.71
N LEU A 17 24.49 8.70 10.47
CA LEU A 17 24.00 9.44 11.63
C LEU A 17 25.04 9.46 12.76
N ASP A 18 25.63 8.32 13.08
CA ASP A 18 26.66 8.19 14.11
C ASP A 18 27.90 9.07 13.82
N GLY A 19 28.21 9.23 12.54
CA GLY A 19 29.28 10.15 12.09
C GLY A 19 28.98 11.63 12.31
N GLN A 20 27.77 12.00 12.64
CA GLN A 20 27.29 13.37 12.84
C GLN A 20 26.54 13.56 14.17
N LYS A 21 26.74 12.66 15.12
CA LYS A 21 25.99 12.64 16.41
C LYS A 21 26.20 13.92 17.27
N ASP A 22 27.22 14.68 17.01
CA ASP A 22 27.47 15.98 17.62
C ASP A 22 26.60 17.11 17.02
N LYS A 23 25.99 16.87 15.87
CA LYS A 23 25.17 17.85 15.13
C LYS A 23 23.77 17.41 14.91
N ILE A 24 23.49 16.09 14.93
CA ILE A 24 22.19 15.50 14.63
C ILE A 24 21.69 14.75 15.88
N THR A 25 20.52 15.13 16.36
CA THR A 25 19.76 14.38 17.36
C THR A 25 18.59 13.71 16.66
N VAL A 26 18.51 12.38 16.75
CA VAL A 26 17.38 11.61 16.22
C VAL A 26 16.43 11.28 17.38
N LEU A 27 15.20 11.73 17.26
CA LEU A 27 14.13 11.45 18.22
C LEU A 27 13.10 10.56 17.53
N THR A 28 13.03 9.30 17.95
CA THR A 28 12.06 8.34 17.46
C THR A 28 10.73 8.45 18.22
N MET A 29 9.68 7.84 17.70
CA MET A 29 8.35 7.83 18.33
C MET A 29 7.80 9.24 18.62
N ARG A 30 8.11 10.19 17.74
CA ARG A 30 7.60 11.58 17.76
C ARG A 30 6.61 11.76 16.64
N GLN A 31 5.40 12.16 16.98
CA GLN A 31 4.28 12.35 16.06
C GLN A 31 3.83 13.79 16.09
N PHE A 32 3.84 14.44 14.93
CA PHE A 32 3.19 15.73 14.73
C PHE A 32 1.73 15.51 14.32
N ASP A 33 0.80 16.21 14.93
CA ASP A 33 -0.60 16.24 14.54
C ASP A 33 -0.93 17.66 14.04
N ALA A 34 -1.54 17.74 12.86
CA ALA A 34 -1.79 19.01 12.15
C ALA A 34 -2.96 19.81 12.74
N GLU A 35 -3.06 19.90 14.06
CA GLU A 35 -4.04 20.73 14.75
C GLU A 35 -3.46 22.12 15.02
N ASP A 36 -4.31 23.14 14.99
CA ASP A 36 -3.92 24.56 15.14
C ASP A 36 -3.13 24.82 16.44
N GLU A 37 -3.43 24.07 17.51
CA GLU A 37 -2.76 24.19 18.79
C GLU A 37 -1.32 23.64 18.82
N ASN A 38 -0.95 22.86 17.79
CA ASN A 38 0.35 22.21 17.69
C ASN A 38 1.38 23.02 16.88
N ILE A 39 0.99 24.18 16.39
CA ILE A 39 1.88 25.09 15.67
C ILE A 39 1.70 26.53 16.11
N VAL A 40 2.78 27.24 16.30
CA VAL A 40 2.77 28.68 16.57
C VAL A 40 3.45 29.40 15.43
N MET A 41 2.68 30.21 14.74
CA MET A 41 3.14 31.02 13.61
C MET A 41 3.29 32.47 13.99
N ARG A 42 4.34 33.14 13.49
CA ARG A 42 4.50 34.59 13.52
C ARG A 42 5.03 35.07 12.16
N ASP A 43 4.36 36.03 11.55
CA ASP A 43 4.80 36.64 10.30
C ASP A 43 5.18 35.60 9.22
N ASN A 44 4.34 34.62 8.98
CA ASN A 44 4.57 33.48 8.08
C ASN A 44 5.79 32.60 8.41
N ARG A 45 6.23 32.60 9.66
CA ARG A 45 7.30 31.73 10.14
C ARG A 45 6.79 30.84 11.28
N ILE A 46 7.22 29.59 11.27
CA ILE A 46 7.00 28.71 12.41
C ILE A 46 7.95 29.14 13.54
N GLU A 47 7.40 29.53 14.70
CA GLU A 47 8.18 29.79 15.91
C GLU A 47 8.37 28.53 16.72
N LYS A 48 7.31 27.74 16.83
CA LYS A 48 7.28 26.58 17.70
C LYS A 48 6.29 25.54 17.16
N ILE A 49 6.62 24.27 17.39
CA ILE A 49 5.72 23.14 17.17
C ILE A 49 5.62 22.32 18.46
N ARG A 50 4.47 21.63 18.61
CA ARG A 50 4.23 20.66 19.66
C ARG A 50 4.11 19.28 19.04
N ILE A 51 4.80 18.32 19.61
CA ILE A 51 4.90 16.97 19.07
C ILE A 51 4.57 15.98 20.19
N LEU A 52 3.72 15.01 19.90
CA LEU A 52 3.41 13.92 20.84
C LEU A 52 4.60 12.95 20.91
N ASN A 53 5.10 12.76 22.10
CA ASN A 53 5.99 11.65 22.42
C ASN A 53 5.12 10.39 22.65
N ARG A 54 5.09 9.47 21.69
CA ARG A 54 4.28 8.24 21.78
C ARG A 54 4.80 7.22 22.78
N GLU A 55 6.01 7.41 23.32
CA GLU A 55 6.55 6.54 24.37
C GLU A 55 6.03 6.93 25.74
N THR A 56 5.89 8.24 26.02
CA THR A 56 5.48 8.76 27.32
C THR A 56 4.02 9.25 27.35
N GLY A 57 3.44 9.55 26.17
CA GLY A 57 2.13 10.20 26.04
C GLY A 57 2.16 11.70 26.29
N GLU A 58 3.33 12.31 26.46
CA GLU A 58 3.48 13.73 26.74
C GLU A 58 3.71 14.57 25.46
N MET A 59 3.26 15.83 25.52
CA MET A 59 3.53 16.81 24.47
C MET A 59 4.86 17.50 24.72
N GLU A 60 5.73 17.46 23.72
CA GLU A 60 7.04 18.13 23.71
C GLU A 60 7.00 19.36 22.81
N GLU A 61 7.67 20.45 23.22
CA GLU A 61 7.76 21.68 22.42
C GLU A 61 9.13 21.81 21.77
N TYR A 62 9.13 22.15 20.48
CA TYR A 62 10.35 22.36 19.70
C TYR A 62 10.34 23.72 19.03
N THR A 63 11.48 24.42 19.13
CA THR A 63 11.73 25.69 18.45
C THR A 63 12.92 25.54 17.51
N GLY A 64 12.91 26.28 16.42
CA GLY A 64 13.98 26.23 15.44
C GLY A 64 14.01 27.47 14.55
N SER A 65 15.15 27.73 13.94
CA SER A 65 15.28 28.76 12.91
C SER A 65 14.76 28.31 11.55
N VAL A 66 14.74 26.99 11.30
CA VAL A 66 14.24 26.35 10.08
C VAL A 66 13.52 25.08 10.47
N PHE A 67 12.38 24.83 9.84
CA PHE A 67 11.63 23.58 9.94
C PHE A 67 11.57 22.93 8.55
N LEU A 68 11.74 21.61 8.48
CA LEU A 68 11.68 20.82 7.27
C LEU A 68 10.64 19.72 7.46
N ASP A 69 9.65 19.68 6.59
CA ASP A 69 8.73 18.56 6.48
C ASP A 69 9.28 17.61 5.41
N ALA A 70 9.69 16.43 5.84
CA ALA A 70 10.15 15.34 4.97
C ALA A 70 9.28 14.09 5.14
N THR A 71 8.05 14.25 5.60
CA THR A 71 7.04 13.19 5.72
C THR A 71 6.38 12.89 4.38
N TYR A 72 5.64 11.81 4.30
CA TYR A 72 4.84 11.49 3.11
C TYR A 72 3.58 12.34 3.02
N GLU A 73 3.00 12.71 4.16
CA GLU A 73 1.71 13.40 4.26
C GLU A 73 1.84 14.91 4.13
N GLY A 74 2.95 15.50 4.58
CA GLY A 74 3.15 16.94 4.58
C GLY A 74 2.35 17.68 5.65
N ASP A 75 2.05 17.02 6.76
CA ASP A 75 1.20 17.53 7.84
C ASP A 75 1.71 18.85 8.42
N LEU A 76 3.03 19.02 8.58
CA LEU A 76 3.61 20.27 9.06
C LEU A 76 3.45 21.41 8.05
N GLY A 77 3.64 21.12 6.77
CA GLY A 77 3.42 22.09 5.69
C GLY A 77 1.96 22.55 5.65
N ALA A 78 1.02 21.62 5.78
CA ALA A 78 -0.42 21.92 5.83
C ALA A 78 -0.78 22.79 7.04
N ALA A 79 -0.31 22.43 8.24
CA ALA A 79 -0.52 23.20 9.46
C ALA A 79 0.09 24.60 9.39
N ALA A 80 1.22 24.77 8.68
CA ALA A 80 1.83 26.07 8.44
C ALA A 80 1.09 26.93 7.38
N GLY A 81 -0.03 26.45 6.82
CA GLY A 81 -0.83 27.16 5.84
C GLY A 81 -0.25 27.14 4.42
N VAL A 82 0.68 26.24 4.11
CA VAL A 82 1.19 26.07 2.75
C VAL A 82 0.06 25.52 1.87
N PRO A 83 -0.24 26.16 0.72
CA PRO A 83 -1.24 25.64 -0.19
C PRO A 83 -0.86 24.23 -0.70
N PHE A 84 -1.78 23.30 -0.64
CA PHE A 84 -1.58 21.94 -1.11
C PHE A 84 -2.83 21.42 -1.84
N ARG A 85 -2.68 20.28 -2.51
CA ARG A 85 -3.77 19.57 -3.17
C ARG A 85 -3.78 18.12 -2.72
N VAL A 86 -4.97 17.55 -2.68
CA VAL A 86 -5.21 16.12 -2.44
C VAL A 86 -6.14 15.60 -3.51
N GLY A 87 -5.93 14.37 -3.94
CA GLY A 87 -6.71 13.75 -5.00
C GLY A 87 -6.14 13.99 -6.40
N ARG A 88 -6.92 13.62 -7.43
CA ARG A 88 -6.51 13.76 -8.83
C ARG A 88 -7.06 15.05 -9.41
N GLU A 89 -6.27 15.70 -10.26
CA GLU A 89 -6.70 16.88 -11.02
C GLU A 89 -7.66 16.49 -12.12
N GLY A 90 -8.53 17.44 -12.46
CA GLY A 90 -9.34 17.40 -13.67
C GLY A 90 -8.57 17.89 -14.90
N LYS A 91 -8.94 17.42 -16.08
CA LYS A 91 -8.34 17.85 -17.34
C LYS A 91 -8.49 19.36 -17.59
N ASP A 92 -9.53 19.95 -17.07
CA ASP A 92 -9.85 21.38 -17.16
C ASP A 92 -8.95 22.27 -16.28
N GLU A 93 -8.22 21.68 -15.31
CA GLU A 93 -7.33 22.46 -14.44
C GLU A 93 -5.98 22.76 -15.11
N PHE A 94 -5.33 21.74 -15.72
CA PHE A 94 -3.99 21.86 -16.29
C PHE A 94 -3.88 21.32 -17.72
N GLY A 95 -4.95 20.78 -18.30
CA GLY A 95 -4.95 20.23 -19.66
C GLY A 95 -4.16 18.93 -19.82
N GLU A 96 -3.82 18.25 -18.75
CA GLU A 96 -3.05 17.01 -18.81
C GLU A 96 -3.84 15.88 -19.49
N PRO A 97 -3.25 15.15 -20.46
CA PRO A 97 -3.98 14.14 -21.23
C PRO A 97 -4.54 12.97 -20.42
N GLY A 98 -3.89 12.65 -19.29
CA GLY A 98 -4.27 11.55 -18.40
C GLY A 98 -5.20 11.95 -17.25
N ALA A 99 -5.42 13.24 -17.02
CA ALA A 99 -6.18 13.72 -15.88
C ALA A 99 -7.64 13.24 -15.91
N GLY A 100 -8.13 12.71 -14.78
CA GLY A 100 -9.49 12.19 -14.62
C GLY A 100 -9.82 10.95 -15.46
N ARG A 101 -8.81 10.28 -16.02
CA ARG A 101 -8.94 9.07 -16.82
C ARG A 101 -8.86 7.82 -15.96
N VAL A 102 -9.74 6.87 -16.23
CA VAL A 102 -9.70 5.51 -15.68
C VAL A 102 -9.35 4.53 -16.79
N TYR A 103 -8.49 3.58 -16.53
CA TYR A 103 -8.12 2.54 -17.48
C TYR A 103 -8.98 1.30 -17.24
N LYS A 104 -9.50 0.72 -18.31
CA LYS A 104 -10.26 -0.54 -18.24
C LYS A 104 -9.39 -1.71 -17.79
N TYR A 105 -8.15 -1.72 -18.22
CA TYR A 105 -7.11 -2.68 -17.85
C TYR A 105 -5.80 -1.94 -17.65
N TRP A 106 -4.90 -2.51 -16.89
CA TRP A 106 -3.58 -1.94 -16.68
C TRP A 106 -2.86 -1.68 -18.02
N GLY A 107 -2.53 -0.42 -18.29
CA GLY A 107 -1.92 -0.01 -19.56
C GLY A 107 -2.82 -0.15 -20.80
N GLY A 108 -4.11 -0.42 -20.59
CA GLY A 108 -5.09 -0.63 -21.66
C GLY A 108 -5.82 0.64 -22.10
N PRO A 109 -6.94 0.48 -22.83
CA PRO A 109 -7.76 1.58 -23.26
C PRO A 109 -8.45 2.26 -22.09
N GLU A 110 -8.99 3.44 -22.37
CA GLU A 110 -9.90 4.14 -21.46
C GLU A 110 -11.06 3.23 -21.06
N GLY A 111 -11.34 3.20 -19.77
CA GLY A 111 -12.42 2.45 -19.18
C GLY A 111 -13.64 3.30 -18.86
N ASP A 112 -14.74 2.61 -18.59
CA ASP A 112 -15.96 3.20 -18.06
C ASP A 112 -15.66 3.91 -16.73
N GLY A 113 -16.25 5.08 -16.50
CA GLY A 113 -15.96 5.91 -15.33
C GLY A 113 -14.89 6.98 -15.53
N SER A 114 -14.27 7.07 -16.71
CA SER A 114 -13.42 8.22 -17.08
C SER A 114 -14.26 9.49 -17.17
N THR A 115 -14.23 10.29 -16.12
CA THR A 115 -15.01 11.54 -16.03
C THR A 115 -14.23 12.75 -16.53
N PHE A 116 -12.90 12.63 -16.61
CA PHE A 116 -11.96 13.74 -16.87
C PHE A 116 -12.06 14.90 -15.89
N LYS A 117 -12.78 14.70 -14.77
CA LYS A 117 -12.95 15.64 -13.69
C LYS A 117 -12.05 15.28 -12.51
N LYS A 118 -11.77 16.27 -11.67
CA LYS A 118 -11.09 16.06 -10.40
C LYS A 118 -11.90 15.15 -9.48
N ASP A 119 -11.21 14.40 -8.62
CA ASP A 119 -11.78 13.61 -7.56
C ASP A 119 -10.83 13.50 -6.35
N ASN A 120 -11.25 12.78 -5.31
CA ASN A 120 -10.49 12.62 -4.07
C ASN A 120 -9.60 11.36 -4.07
N ALA A 121 -9.44 10.69 -5.20
CA ALA A 121 -8.64 9.47 -5.27
C ALA A 121 -7.16 9.77 -5.02
N VAL A 122 -6.58 9.05 -4.10
CA VAL A 122 -5.15 9.01 -3.85
C VAL A 122 -4.63 7.60 -4.08
N GLN A 123 -3.32 7.47 -4.29
CA GLN A 123 -2.70 6.16 -4.46
C GLN A 123 -2.95 5.29 -3.22
N SER A 124 -3.25 4.00 -3.45
CA SER A 124 -3.48 3.05 -2.36
C SER A 124 -2.23 2.86 -1.50
N TYR A 125 -2.45 2.69 -0.22
CA TYR A 125 -1.41 2.26 0.72
C TYR A 125 -1.42 0.74 0.85
N ASN A 126 -0.25 0.16 1.09
CA ASN A 126 -0.12 -1.26 1.40
C ASN A 126 1.03 -1.51 2.40
N TYR A 127 1.00 -2.65 3.05
CA TYR A 127 2.15 -3.14 3.78
C TYR A 127 3.15 -3.79 2.83
N ARG A 128 4.44 -3.50 3.00
CA ARG A 128 5.51 -4.25 2.35
C ARG A 128 5.88 -5.43 3.23
N LEU A 129 5.84 -6.62 2.65
CA LEU A 129 6.05 -7.87 3.37
C LEU A 129 7.35 -8.52 2.92
N CYS A 130 8.13 -9.00 3.88
CA CYS A 130 9.27 -9.85 3.60
C CYS A 130 8.85 -11.31 3.73
N LEU A 131 8.60 -11.97 2.59
CA LEU A 131 8.26 -13.38 2.57
C LEU A 131 9.51 -14.24 2.32
N THR A 132 9.43 -15.52 2.67
CA THR A 132 10.50 -16.48 2.40
C THR A 132 9.94 -17.88 2.12
N ASN A 133 10.58 -18.60 1.21
CA ASN A 133 10.34 -20.02 0.98
C ASN A 133 11.31 -20.93 1.75
N ASN A 134 12.22 -20.36 2.54
CA ASN A 134 13.13 -21.14 3.38
C ASN A 134 12.36 -21.78 4.55
N PRO A 135 12.24 -23.12 4.61
CA PRO A 135 11.49 -23.81 5.67
C PRO A 135 11.98 -23.50 7.09
N ALA A 136 13.27 -23.15 7.25
CA ALA A 136 13.85 -22.83 8.56
C ALA A 136 13.40 -21.47 9.11
N ASN A 137 12.96 -20.56 8.25
CA ASN A 137 12.67 -19.17 8.61
C ASN A 137 11.22 -18.75 8.34
N ARG A 138 10.47 -19.54 7.57
CA ARG A 138 9.10 -19.18 7.23
C ARG A 138 8.16 -19.30 8.43
N VAL A 139 7.30 -18.33 8.57
CA VAL A 139 6.18 -18.33 9.51
C VAL A 139 4.90 -18.29 8.68
N ALA A 140 3.97 -19.19 9.02
CA ALA A 140 2.67 -19.22 8.35
C ALA A 140 1.81 -18.00 8.76
N PHE A 141 1.00 -17.50 7.84
CA PHE A 141 -0.03 -16.54 8.18
C PHE A 141 -1.09 -17.21 9.05
N THR A 142 -1.53 -16.51 10.08
CA THR A 142 -2.63 -16.93 10.94
C THR A 142 -3.90 -16.18 10.57
N LYS A 143 -5.05 -16.78 10.85
CA LYS A 143 -6.33 -16.11 10.65
C LYS A 143 -6.43 -14.89 11.55
N PRO A 144 -6.58 -13.68 11.02
CA PRO A 144 -6.71 -12.48 11.84
C PRO A 144 -8.04 -12.46 12.58
N ALA A 145 -8.11 -11.68 13.67
CA ALA A 145 -9.30 -11.60 14.53
C ALA A 145 -10.54 -11.08 13.77
N ARG A 146 -10.34 -10.14 12.84
CA ARG A 146 -11.39 -9.54 12.00
C ARG A 146 -11.35 -10.09 10.58
N TYR A 147 -11.34 -11.40 10.45
CA TYR A 147 -11.42 -12.05 9.16
C TYR A 147 -12.85 -12.09 8.62
N ASN A 148 -13.05 -11.53 7.44
CA ASN A 148 -14.29 -11.68 6.68
C ASN A 148 -13.99 -12.32 5.32
N ARG A 149 -14.49 -13.52 5.07
CA ARG A 149 -14.27 -14.26 3.81
C ARG A 149 -14.76 -13.49 2.59
N GLU A 150 -15.86 -12.76 2.74
CA GLU A 150 -16.51 -12.03 1.63
C GLU A 150 -15.60 -10.93 1.05
N ASP A 151 -14.67 -10.40 1.83
CA ASP A 151 -13.68 -9.44 1.34
C ASP A 151 -12.78 -10.01 0.23
N TYR A 152 -12.69 -11.35 0.13
CA TYR A 152 -11.80 -12.08 -0.79
C TYR A 152 -12.53 -13.04 -1.72
N ALA A 153 -13.82 -13.28 -1.54
CA ALA A 153 -14.57 -14.35 -2.21
C ALA A 153 -14.53 -14.27 -3.74
N SER A 154 -14.41 -13.05 -4.30
CA SER A 154 -14.31 -12.84 -5.75
C SER A 154 -13.03 -13.45 -6.36
N ILE A 155 -11.98 -13.65 -5.56
CA ILE A 155 -10.73 -14.29 -6.00
C ILE A 155 -10.97 -15.71 -6.50
N VAL A 156 -11.95 -16.42 -5.92
CA VAL A 156 -12.29 -17.81 -6.32
C VAL A 156 -12.59 -17.87 -7.81
N GLU A 157 -13.50 -17.02 -8.29
CA GLU A 157 -13.85 -16.97 -9.70
C GLU A 157 -12.68 -16.50 -10.57
N ASP A 158 -11.90 -15.52 -10.09
CA ASP A 158 -10.73 -15.01 -10.80
C ASP A 158 -9.65 -16.08 -10.98
N VAL A 159 -9.46 -16.95 -9.98
CA VAL A 159 -8.52 -18.08 -10.07
C VAL A 159 -9.04 -19.15 -11.02
N TRP A 160 -10.31 -19.56 -10.89
CA TRP A 160 -10.87 -20.62 -11.73
C TRP A 160 -11.03 -20.26 -13.20
N THR A 161 -11.16 -18.98 -13.53
CA THR A 161 -11.30 -18.50 -14.91
C THR A 161 -10.00 -17.94 -15.49
N GLY A 162 -9.06 -17.52 -14.64
CA GLY A 162 -7.88 -16.78 -15.05
C GLY A 162 -8.17 -15.30 -15.32
N ARG A 163 -9.33 -14.80 -14.87
CA ARG A 163 -9.69 -13.37 -15.03
C ARG A 163 -8.69 -12.48 -14.30
N ASN A 164 -8.26 -11.42 -14.96
CA ASN A 164 -7.26 -10.49 -14.43
C ASN A 164 -7.43 -9.09 -15.06
N THR A 165 -6.63 -8.12 -14.63
CA THR A 165 -6.70 -6.73 -15.12
C THR A 165 -5.62 -6.35 -16.12
N ASP A 166 -4.90 -7.33 -16.67
CA ASP A 166 -3.91 -7.09 -17.72
C ASP A 166 -4.60 -6.67 -19.04
N ALA A 167 -3.93 -5.82 -19.82
CA ALA A 167 -4.44 -5.37 -21.11
C ALA A 167 -4.71 -6.52 -22.10
N ALA A 168 -4.02 -7.64 -21.96
CA ALA A 168 -4.22 -8.82 -22.80
C ALA A 168 -5.61 -9.45 -22.64
N MET A 169 -6.30 -9.19 -21.50
CA MET A 169 -7.68 -9.65 -21.28
C MET A 169 -8.68 -9.11 -22.30
N GLN A 170 -8.37 -8.02 -23.00
CA GLN A 170 -9.19 -7.51 -24.10
C GLN A 170 -9.42 -8.52 -25.22
N ARG A 171 -8.53 -9.50 -25.38
CA ARG A 171 -8.58 -10.53 -26.42
C ARG A 171 -9.06 -11.88 -25.89
N VAL A 172 -9.38 -11.97 -24.61
CA VAL A 172 -9.84 -13.22 -23.99
C VAL A 172 -11.36 -13.31 -24.14
N THR A 173 -11.83 -14.42 -24.71
CA THR A 173 -13.24 -14.70 -24.89
C THR A 173 -13.80 -15.55 -23.73
N PRO A 174 -15.12 -15.63 -23.54
CA PRO A 174 -15.74 -16.53 -22.59
C PRO A 174 -15.35 -18.00 -22.80
N GLU A 175 -15.21 -18.43 -24.07
CA GLU A 175 -14.79 -19.78 -24.44
C GLU A 175 -13.36 -20.07 -23.96
N MET A 176 -12.46 -19.12 -24.13
CA MET A 176 -11.07 -19.23 -23.64
C MET A 176 -11.04 -19.34 -22.12
N MET A 177 -11.88 -18.61 -21.40
CA MET A 177 -11.98 -18.72 -19.93
C MET A 177 -12.53 -20.09 -19.51
N GLU A 178 -13.52 -20.62 -20.20
CA GLU A 178 -14.06 -21.95 -19.92
C GLU A 178 -13.05 -23.08 -20.21
N GLU A 179 -12.29 -22.97 -21.30
CA GLU A 179 -11.18 -23.89 -21.57
C GLU A 179 -10.08 -23.79 -20.50
N ASN A 180 -9.78 -22.60 -20.04
CA ASN A 180 -8.83 -22.39 -18.97
C ASN A 180 -9.32 -23.01 -17.65
N ARG A 181 -10.63 -22.89 -17.34
CA ARG A 181 -11.24 -23.55 -16.18
C ARG A 181 -11.06 -25.07 -16.23
N LYS A 182 -11.27 -25.69 -17.40
CA LYS A 182 -11.03 -27.13 -17.60
C LYS A 182 -9.55 -27.48 -17.40
N HIS A 183 -8.65 -26.63 -17.90
CA HIS A 183 -7.20 -26.80 -17.76
C HIS A 183 -6.78 -26.74 -16.27
N ILE A 184 -7.34 -25.81 -15.51
CA ILE A 184 -7.11 -25.70 -14.06
C ILE A 184 -7.68 -26.92 -13.31
N LYS A 185 -8.87 -27.37 -13.66
CA LYS A 185 -9.48 -28.61 -13.08
C LYS A 185 -8.61 -29.85 -13.30
N ALA A 186 -7.82 -29.87 -14.38
CA ALA A 186 -6.88 -30.96 -14.67
C ALA A 186 -5.57 -30.86 -13.88
N GLY A 187 -5.45 -29.93 -12.91
CA GLY A 187 -4.29 -29.78 -12.02
C GLY A 187 -3.20 -28.86 -12.57
N ASN A 188 -3.49 -28.04 -13.56
CA ASN A 188 -2.52 -27.13 -14.18
C ASN A 188 -2.74 -25.68 -13.72
N PRO A 189 -1.71 -24.83 -13.70
CA PRO A 189 -1.90 -23.40 -13.50
C PRO A 189 -2.62 -22.74 -14.67
N SER A 190 -3.22 -21.56 -14.45
CA SER A 190 -3.84 -20.79 -15.51
C SER A 190 -2.86 -20.51 -16.67
N LYS A 191 -3.39 -20.59 -17.90
CA LYS A 191 -2.65 -20.30 -19.14
C LYS A 191 -3.09 -19.01 -19.84
N LEU A 192 -4.04 -18.26 -19.23
CA LEU A 192 -4.50 -17.02 -19.85
C LEU A 192 -3.43 -15.93 -19.83
N PRO A 193 -3.40 -15.08 -20.87
CA PRO A 193 -2.42 -13.99 -20.95
C PRO A 193 -2.56 -13.02 -19.77
N GLY A 194 -1.42 -12.60 -19.21
CA GLY A 194 -1.36 -11.64 -18.10
C GLY A 194 -1.73 -12.22 -16.75
N ASP A 195 -2.30 -13.43 -16.69
CA ASP A 195 -2.70 -14.04 -15.44
C ASP A 195 -1.50 -14.43 -14.55
N LYS A 196 -1.75 -14.45 -13.25
CA LYS A 196 -0.79 -14.84 -12.23
C LYS A 196 -1.33 -16.08 -11.49
N TRP A 197 -0.43 -16.91 -10.98
CA TRP A 197 -0.80 -18.13 -10.28
C TRP A 197 -0.19 -18.17 -8.87
N GLY A 198 -0.89 -18.83 -7.95
CA GLY A 198 -0.47 -18.93 -6.56
C GLY A 198 -0.38 -17.57 -5.89
N ILE A 199 0.59 -17.39 -5.01
CA ILE A 199 0.78 -16.16 -4.25
C ILE A 199 0.90 -14.91 -5.13
N ALA A 200 1.39 -15.04 -6.37
CA ALA A 200 1.49 -13.93 -7.31
C ALA A 200 0.12 -13.43 -7.79
N LYS A 201 -0.98 -14.17 -7.54
CA LYS A 201 -2.35 -13.73 -7.82
C LYS A 201 -2.84 -12.66 -6.85
N ILE A 202 -2.24 -12.54 -5.67
CA ILE A 202 -2.70 -11.63 -4.62
C ILE A 202 -1.66 -10.57 -4.24
N THR A 203 -0.39 -10.78 -4.58
CA THR A 203 0.71 -9.85 -4.26
C THR A 203 1.77 -9.87 -5.34
N ASN A 204 2.36 -8.72 -5.61
CA ASN A 204 3.56 -8.66 -6.43
C ASN A 204 4.76 -9.18 -5.65
N ILE A 205 5.63 -9.94 -6.30
CA ILE A 205 6.78 -10.57 -5.68
C ILE A 205 8.04 -10.17 -6.42
N VAL A 206 8.95 -9.52 -5.70
CA VAL A 206 10.30 -9.22 -6.18
C VAL A 206 11.29 -10.05 -5.38
N HIS A 207 12.03 -10.91 -6.07
CA HIS A 207 13.04 -11.75 -5.42
C HIS A 207 14.23 -10.92 -4.96
N VAL A 208 14.61 -11.11 -3.71
CA VAL A 208 15.78 -10.50 -3.10
C VAL A 208 16.70 -11.59 -2.53
N PRO A 209 17.99 -11.28 -2.28
CA PRO A 209 18.94 -12.30 -1.78
C PRO A 209 18.46 -13.05 -0.54
N ASN A 210 19.05 -14.24 -0.31
CA ASN A 210 18.81 -15.10 0.83
C ASN A 210 17.38 -15.69 0.89
N MET A 211 16.85 -16.12 -0.25
CA MET A 211 15.54 -16.79 -0.38
C MET A 211 14.38 -15.94 0.15
N LYS A 212 14.51 -14.63 0.10
CA LYS A 212 13.48 -13.68 0.51
C LYS A 212 12.84 -13.00 -0.69
N THR A 213 11.66 -12.43 -0.46
CA THR A 213 10.97 -11.59 -1.42
C THR A 213 10.55 -10.29 -0.76
N ASP A 214 10.56 -9.21 -1.52
CA ASP A 214 9.74 -8.05 -1.23
C ASP A 214 8.37 -8.29 -1.87
N ALA A 215 7.32 -8.31 -1.05
CA ALA A 215 5.95 -8.50 -1.50
C ALA A 215 5.11 -7.26 -1.18
N ASN A 216 4.34 -6.79 -2.15
CA ASN A 216 3.46 -5.64 -2.03
C ASN A 216 2.24 -5.80 -2.95
N ASN A 217 1.44 -4.74 -3.17
CA ASN A 217 0.25 -4.81 -4.01
C ASN A 217 0.53 -5.35 -5.42
N GLN A 218 -0.44 -6.06 -5.99
CA GLN A 218 -0.40 -6.61 -7.34
C GLN A 218 -1.33 -5.82 -8.28
N HIS A 219 -0.78 -5.28 -9.35
CA HIS A 219 -1.52 -4.44 -10.30
C HIS A 219 -2.28 -5.21 -11.39
N GLY A 220 -1.99 -6.49 -11.59
CA GLY A 220 -2.62 -7.31 -12.64
C GLY A 220 -3.86 -8.08 -12.17
N VAL A 221 -4.47 -7.73 -11.04
CA VAL A 221 -5.56 -8.46 -10.39
C VAL A 221 -6.64 -7.53 -9.86
N PHE A 222 -7.80 -8.07 -9.49
CA PHE A 222 -8.91 -7.29 -8.94
C PHE A 222 -8.83 -7.15 -7.41
N VAL A 223 -8.20 -8.10 -6.74
CA VAL A 223 -8.03 -8.09 -5.27
C VAL A 223 -6.54 -8.23 -4.96
N SER A 224 -6.01 -7.33 -4.19
CA SER A 224 -4.60 -7.25 -3.83
C SER A 224 -4.42 -6.89 -2.36
N THR A 225 -3.21 -6.59 -1.93
CA THR A 225 -2.86 -6.24 -0.54
C THR A 225 -3.12 -4.77 -0.19
N ASP A 226 -3.89 -4.08 -0.97
CA ASP A 226 -4.30 -2.70 -0.78
C ASP A 226 -5.83 -2.57 -0.73
N LEU A 227 -6.31 -1.48 -0.15
CA LEU A 227 -7.72 -1.14 -0.04
C LEU A 227 -7.95 0.21 -0.73
N PRO A 228 -8.03 0.23 -2.09
CA PRO A 228 -8.32 1.45 -2.81
C PRO A 228 -9.69 2.00 -2.37
N GLU A 229 -9.83 3.31 -2.43
CA GLU A 229 -10.99 4.08 -1.94
C GLU A 229 -11.07 4.19 -0.41
N GLU A 230 -10.94 3.11 0.36
CA GLU A 230 -10.92 3.18 1.82
C GLU A 230 -9.78 4.09 2.35
N ASN A 231 -8.68 4.23 1.61
CA ASN A 231 -7.53 5.05 1.99
C ASN A 231 -7.65 6.54 1.61
N TRP A 232 -8.64 6.94 0.81
CA TRP A 232 -8.73 8.32 0.31
C TRP A 232 -8.75 9.40 1.40
N PRO A 233 -9.35 9.17 2.57
CA PRO A 233 -9.27 10.14 3.67
C PRO A 233 -7.88 10.28 4.32
N TRP A 234 -6.96 9.33 4.11
CA TRP A 234 -5.67 9.26 4.81
C TRP A 234 -4.91 10.59 4.86
N PRO A 235 -4.70 11.33 3.74
CA PRO A 235 -3.85 12.52 3.75
C PRO A 235 -4.36 13.64 4.66
N THR A 236 -5.68 13.71 4.87
CA THR A 236 -6.34 14.78 5.63
C THR A 236 -7.00 14.30 6.92
N SER A 237 -6.77 13.06 7.32
CA SER A 237 -7.36 12.48 8.53
C SER A 237 -6.47 12.67 9.75
N SER A 238 -7.09 12.62 10.93
CA SER A 238 -6.38 12.56 12.20
C SER A 238 -5.54 11.28 12.33
N TRP A 239 -4.55 11.30 13.20
CA TRP A 239 -3.75 10.11 13.50
C TRP A 239 -4.57 8.98 14.10
N GLU A 240 -5.62 9.26 14.87
CA GLU A 240 -6.54 8.23 15.35
C GLU A 240 -7.20 7.45 14.19
N TRP A 241 -7.63 8.16 13.15
CA TRP A 241 -8.20 7.54 11.97
C TRP A 241 -7.14 6.75 11.19
N ARG A 242 -5.94 7.32 11.00
CA ARG A 242 -4.81 6.67 10.32
C ARG A 242 -4.40 5.38 11.01
N ASP A 243 -4.30 5.37 12.34
CA ASP A 243 -3.99 4.17 13.13
C ASP A 243 -5.07 3.08 12.97
N LYS A 244 -6.35 3.46 12.97
CA LYS A 244 -7.47 2.52 12.72
C LYS A 244 -7.43 1.95 11.31
N PHE A 245 -7.19 2.78 10.31
CA PHE A 245 -7.05 2.33 8.93
C PHE A 245 -5.83 1.43 8.74
N ALA A 246 -4.68 1.77 9.32
CA ALA A 246 -3.49 0.94 9.28
C ALA A 246 -3.76 -0.46 9.88
N GLN A 247 -4.48 -0.53 11.02
CA GLN A 247 -4.89 -1.80 11.61
C GLN A 247 -5.87 -2.57 10.70
N ARG A 248 -6.86 -1.89 10.08
CA ARG A 248 -7.78 -2.48 9.10
C ARG A 248 -7.01 -3.09 7.92
N LEU A 249 -6.08 -2.33 7.36
CA LEU A 249 -5.26 -2.76 6.23
C LEU A 249 -4.35 -3.95 6.58
N ARG A 250 -3.81 -3.96 7.80
CA ARG A 250 -3.03 -5.08 8.30
C ARG A 250 -3.87 -6.35 8.39
N GLU A 251 -5.01 -6.29 9.05
CA GLU A 251 -5.91 -7.43 9.22
C GLU A 251 -6.45 -7.94 7.87
N TYR A 252 -6.74 -7.02 6.95
CA TYR A 252 -7.10 -7.37 5.57
C TYR A 252 -5.96 -8.10 4.85
N THR A 253 -4.74 -7.58 4.92
CA THR A 253 -3.58 -8.19 4.28
C THR A 253 -3.31 -9.59 4.85
N GLU A 254 -3.28 -9.75 6.17
CA GLU A 254 -3.12 -11.05 6.83
C GLU A 254 -4.25 -12.03 6.45
N GLY A 255 -5.49 -11.52 6.38
CA GLY A 255 -6.66 -12.28 5.96
C GLY A 255 -6.62 -12.74 4.51
N LEU A 256 -6.09 -11.90 3.61
CA LEU A 256 -5.90 -12.24 2.19
C LEU A 256 -4.93 -13.42 2.02
N PHE A 257 -3.80 -13.38 2.73
CA PHE A 257 -2.85 -14.49 2.71
C PHE A 257 -3.42 -15.76 3.36
N TRP A 258 -4.17 -15.60 4.45
CA TRP A 258 -4.88 -16.72 5.06
C TRP A 258 -5.89 -17.35 4.10
N PHE A 259 -6.72 -16.52 3.44
CA PHE A 259 -7.70 -16.95 2.44
C PHE A 259 -7.01 -17.73 1.32
N ALA A 260 -5.97 -17.19 0.71
CA ALA A 260 -5.25 -17.83 -0.39
C ALA A 260 -4.65 -19.19 -0.02
N GLN A 261 -4.32 -19.41 1.25
CA GLN A 261 -3.72 -20.65 1.74
C GLN A 261 -4.73 -21.67 2.25
N ASN A 262 -5.97 -21.26 2.57
CA ASN A 262 -6.89 -22.12 3.33
C ASN A 262 -8.31 -22.20 2.76
N ASP A 263 -8.68 -21.36 1.79
CA ASP A 263 -10.05 -21.38 1.27
C ASP A 263 -10.32 -22.64 0.45
N PRO A 264 -11.33 -23.46 0.82
CA PRO A 264 -11.59 -24.74 0.19
C PRO A 264 -12.15 -24.65 -1.24
N GLU A 265 -12.59 -23.47 -1.68
CA GLU A 265 -13.10 -23.26 -3.04
C GLU A 265 -11.99 -22.92 -4.03
N LEU A 266 -10.78 -22.64 -3.54
CA LEU A 266 -9.59 -22.49 -4.39
C LEU A 266 -9.08 -23.86 -4.87
N PRO A 267 -8.43 -23.93 -6.06
CA PRO A 267 -7.81 -25.17 -6.50
C PRO A 267 -6.74 -25.63 -5.51
N ALA A 268 -6.69 -26.91 -5.16
CA ALA A 268 -5.73 -27.44 -4.19
C ALA A 268 -4.25 -27.25 -4.60
N HIS A 269 -3.99 -26.95 -5.87
CA HIS A 269 -2.66 -26.69 -6.42
C HIS A 269 -2.40 -25.18 -6.72
N PHE A 270 -3.30 -24.34 -6.22
CA PHE A 270 -3.17 -22.87 -6.31
C PHE A 270 -2.05 -22.26 -5.45
#